data_8aab350dc355d6bb9cb3a2fc594bd752
#
_entry.id   8aab350dc355d6bb9cb3a2fc594bd752
#
_cell.length_a   1.000
_cell.length_b   1.000
_cell.length_c   1.000
_cell.angle_alpha   90.00
_cell.angle_beta   90.00
_cell.angle_gamma   90.00
#
_symmetry.space_group_name_H-M   'P 1'
#
loop_
_entity.id
_entity.type
_entity.pdbx_description
1 polymer ?
#
loop_
_entity_poly.entity_id
_entity_poly.type
_entity_poly.pdbx_seq_one_letter_code
_entity_poly.pdbx_strand_id
1 'polypeptide(L)'
;MPRKNGNFPACLAIAVLIFVCGCLLSSARLVLEAPRGHVPDDIARRSDLRFAGMKAALPTEGVVGYIGSSADSIGYYYLAQYALAPLVLDHSVNHPLIVGNFPSSAPQLPANLQVLRDFGNGVLLLATKDEQ
;
A
#
# COMPACT_ATOMS: atom_id res chain seq x y z
N MET A 1 -21.74 35.16 60.37
CA MET A 1 -20.47 34.88 59.73
C MET A 1 -20.78 34.52 58.27
N PRO A 2 -20.43 35.33 57.26
CA PRO A 2 -20.67 34.98 55.87
C PRO A 2 -19.57 34.07 55.38
N ARG A 3 -19.96 32.87 54.82
CA ARG A 3 -19.07 31.95 54.11
C ARG A 3 -18.64 32.60 52.79
N LYS A 4 -17.33 32.80 52.63
CA LYS A 4 -16.67 33.14 51.38
C LYS A 4 -16.79 31.95 50.41
N ASN A 5 -17.86 31.91 49.62
CA ASN A 5 -17.96 31.02 48.46
C ASN A 5 -17.34 31.77 47.24
N GLY A 6 -16.04 31.86 47.22
CA GLY A 6 -15.38 32.53 46.09
C GLY A 6 -14.29 31.64 45.51
N ASN A 7 -14.36 31.35 44.26
CA ASN A 7 -13.31 30.85 43.34
C ASN A 7 -13.32 29.37 42.94
N PHE A 8 -14.19 28.54 43.47
CA PHE A 8 -14.26 27.14 43.04
C PHE A 8 -14.59 26.97 41.52
N PRO A 9 -15.54 27.73 40.94
CA PRO A 9 -15.85 27.60 39.52
C PRO A 9 -14.72 28.12 38.60
N ALA A 10 -13.98 29.15 39.04
CA ALA A 10 -12.87 29.69 38.23
C ALA A 10 -11.69 28.74 38.16
N CYS A 11 -11.31 28.12 39.27
CA CYS A 11 -10.22 27.12 39.27
C CYS A 11 -10.57 25.90 38.45
N LEU A 12 -11.82 25.43 38.47
CA LEU A 12 -12.28 24.32 37.66
C LEU A 12 -12.22 24.65 36.17
N ALA A 13 -12.67 25.84 35.77
CA ALA A 13 -12.64 26.30 34.39
C ALA A 13 -11.19 26.38 33.84
N ILE A 14 -10.27 26.88 34.65
CA ILE A 14 -8.84 26.95 34.29
C ILE A 14 -8.26 25.54 34.13
N ALA A 15 -8.56 24.61 35.02
CA ALA A 15 -8.07 23.24 34.94
C ALA A 15 -8.58 22.51 33.70
N VAL A 16 -9.86 22.68 33.37
CA VAL A 16 -10.45 22.13 32.12
C VAL A 16 -9.80 22.73 30.88
N LEU A 17 -9.57 24.04 30.88
CA LEU A 17 -8.93 24.71 29.75
C LEU A 17 -7.50 24.17 29.51
N ILE A 18 -6.71 24.02 30.57
CA ILE A 18 -5.34 23.47 30.48
C ILE A 18 -5.38 22.03 29.97
N PHE A 19 -6.31 21.21 30.45
CA PHE A 19 -6.46 19.83 30.02
C PHE A 19 -6.81 19.73 28.52
N VAL A 20 -7.79 20.53 28.06
CA VAL A 20 -8.18 20.56 26.64
C VAL A 20 -7.04 21.04 25.76
N CYS A 21 -6.33 22.10 26.15
CA CYS A 21 -5.15 22.57 25.40
C CYS A 21 -4.04 21.51 25.37
N GLY A 22 -3.80 20.80 26.45
CA GLY A 22 -2.85 19.70 26.50
C GLY A 22 -3.22 18.55 25.58
N CYS A 23 -4.48 18.15 25.55
CA CYS A 23 -4.97 17.12 24.62
C CYS A 23 -4.84 17.55 23.16
N LEU A 24 -5.18 18.80 22.82
CA LEU A 24 -5.05 19.33 21.46
C LEU A 24 -3.60 19.40 21.00
N LEU A 25 -2.69 19.86 21.86
CA LEU A 25 -1.25 19.89 21.55
C LEU A 25 -0.66 18.49 21.37
N SER A 26 -1.07 17.53 22.20
CA SER A 26 -0.64 16.13 22.09
C SER A 26 -1.14 15.49 20.79
N SER A 27 -2.40 15.75 20.43
CA SER A 27 -2.97 15.25 19.17
C SER A 27 -2.28 15.87 17.94
N ALA A 28 -1.99 17.17 18.00
CA ALA A 28 -1.28 17.85 16.93
C ALA A 28 0.15 17.29 16.75
N ARG A 29 0.85 16.98 17.83
CA ARG A 29 2.17 16.32 17.78
C ARG A 29 2.09 14.94 17.15
N LEU A 30 1.13 14.11 17.55
CA LEU A 30 0.94 12.78 16.94
C LEU A 30 0.67 12.84 15.45
N VAL A 31 -0.06 13.84 14.97
CA VAL A 31 -0.31 14.04 13.54
C VAL A 31 0.93 14.54 12.81
N LEU A 32 1.73 15.38 13.46
CA LEU A 32 2.98 15.91 12.86
C LEU A 32 4.13 14.89 12.89
N GLU A 33 4.18 14.06 13.92
CA GLU A 33 5.19 13.01 14.11
C GLU A 33 4.74 11.67 13.53
N ALA A 34 3.47 11.52 13.11
CA ALA A 34 3.05 10.34 12.36
C ALA A 34 4.03 10.18 11.20
N PRO A 35 4.80 9.08 11.14
CA PRO A 35 5.67 8.84 10.02
C PRO A 35 4.75 8.87 8.80
N ARG A 36 4.78 9.98 8.07
CA ARG A 36 4.22 9.99 6.74
C ARG A 36 4.99 8.90 6.07
N GLY A 37 4.33 7.77 5.83
CA GLY A 37 4.90 6.64 5.12
C GLY A 37 5.32 7.11 3.72
N HIS A 38 6.32 7.94 3.72
CA HIS A 38 6.96 8.42 2.51
C HIS A 38 7.76 7.23 2.03
N VAL A 39 7.15 6.43 1.17
CA VAL A 39 7.92 5.51 0.34
C VAL A 39 8.95 6.43 -0.34
N PRO A 40 10.25 6.22 -0.11
CA PRO A 40 11.26 7.09 -0.70
C PRO A 40 10.94 7.24 -2.19
N ASP A 41 10.86 8.48 -2.67
CA ASP A 41 10.43 8.78 -4.06
C ASP A 41 11.17 7.91 -5.09
N ASP A 42 12.40 7.53 -4.79
CA ASP A 42 13.20 6.62 -5.59
C ASP A 42 12.59 5.20 -5.71
N ILE A 43 12.02 4.64 -4.64
CA ILE A 43 11.47 3.27 -4.67
C ILE A 43 10.13 3.27 -5.41
N ALA A 44 9.26 4.24 -5.15
CA ALA A 44 7.99 4.39 -5.83
C ALA A 44 8.21 4.64 -7.33
N ARG A 45 9.11 5.56 -7.67
CA ARG A 45 9.47 5.87 -9.05
C ARG A 45 10.08 4.69 -9.78
N ARG A 46 10.96 3.92 -9.14
CA ARG A 46 11.52 2.70 -9.74
C ARG A 46 10.44 1.66 -10.03
N SER A 47 9.47 1.52 -9.12
CA SER A 47 8.33 0.63 -9.33
C SER A 47 7.45 1.10 -10.47
N ASP A 48 7.12 2.39 -10.56
CA ASP A 48 6.38 2.95 -11.68
C ASP A 48 7.07 2.69 -13.04
N LEU A 49 8.37 2.93 -13.11
CA LEU A 49 9.17 2.68 -14.33
C LEU A 49 9.22 1.18 -14.67
N ARG A 50 9.33 0.33 -13.66
CA ARG A 50 9.37 -1.12 -13.84
C ARG A 50 8.08 -1.68 -14.43
N PHE A 51 6.92 -1.16 -14.00
CA PHE A 51 5.61 -1.61 -14.46
C PHE A 51 5.02 -0.76 -15.60
N ALA A 52 5.71 0.28 -16.07
CA ALA A 52 5.20 1.19 -17.09
C ALA A 52 4.78 0.49 -18.38
N GLY A 53 5.60 -0.46 -18.86
CA GLY A 53 5.29 -1.24 -20.06
C GLY A 53 4.07 -2.15 -19.86
N MET A 54 3.89 -2.69 -18.66
CA MET A 54 2.78 -3.58 -18.33
C MET A 54 1.45 -2.82 -18.22
N LYS A 55 1.45 -1.60 -17.70
CA LYS A 55 0.24 -0.75 -17.62
C LYS A 55 -0.48 -0.63 -18.95
N ALA A 56 0.26 -0.53 -20.05
CA ALA A 56 -0.32 -0.43 -21.40
C ALA A 56 -0.95 -1.74 -21.91
N ALA A 57 -0.61 -2.87 -21.31
CA ALA A 57 -1.09 -4.19 -21.70
C ALA A 57 -2.21 -4.73 -20.78
N LEU A 58 -2.50 -4.03 -19.69
CA LEU A 58 -3.54 -4.36 -18.71
C LEU A 58 -4.80 -3.51 -18.93
N PRO A 59 -5.98 -3.99 -18.48
CA PRO A 59 -7.17 -3.16 -18.43
C PRO A 59 -6.94 -1.93 -17.54
N THR A 60 -7.70 -0.89 -17.75
CA THR A 60 -7.59 0.37 -17.00
C THR A 60 -8.11 0.27 -15.58
N GLU A 61 -8.99 -0.70 -15.30
CA GLU A 61 -9.60 -0.94 -13.99
C GLU A 61 -10.00 -2.41 -13.85
N GLY A 62 -10.25 -2.86 -12.64
CA GLY A 62 -10.68 -4.22 -12.33
C GLY A 62 -9.72 -4.95 -11.41
N VAL A 63 -9.85 -6.28 -11.37
CA VAL A 63 -9.03 -7.17 -10.54
C VAL A 63 -8.20 -8.06 -11.45
N VAL A 64 -6.91 -8.19 -11.15
CA VAL A 64 -5.98 -9.10 -11.82
C VAL A 64 -5.25 -9.95 -10.78
N GLY A 65 -4.87 -11.16 -11.17
CA GLY A 65 -4.10 -12.03 -10.29
C GLY A 65 -2.69 -11.49 -10.05
N TYR A 66 -2.06 -11.91 -8.98
CA TYR A 66 -0.68 -11.59 -8.67
C TYR A 66 0.09 -12.83 -8.20
N ILE A 67 1.26 -13.03 -8.73
CA ILE A 67 2.21 -14.05 -8.28
C ILE A 67 3.61 -13.44 -8.20
N GLY A 68 4.30 -13.71 -7.11
CA GLY A 68 5.68 -13.27 -6.89
C GLY A 68 6.52 -14.37 -6.27
N SER A 69 7.82 -14.13 -6.14
CA SER A 69 8.71 -15.03 -5.43
C SER A 69 8.34 -15.06 -3.94
N SER A 70 8.35 -16.25 -3.33
CA SER A 70 8.12 -16.40 -1.88
C SER A 70 9.19 -15.72 -1.02
N ALA A 71 10.36 -15.45 -1.58
CA ALA A 71 11.43 -14.70 -0.92
C ALA A 71 11.19 -13.18 -1.00
N ASP A 72 10.33 -12.73 -1.91
CA ASP A 72 10.04 -11.33 -2.12
C ASP A 72 8.91 -10.92 -1.20
N SER A 73 9.28 -10.15 -0.20
CA SER A 73 8.41 -9.70 0.86
C SER A 73 7.14 -9.03 0.36
N ILE A 74 6.15 -8.97 1.26
CA ILE A 74 4.94 -8.13 1.21
C ILE A 74 5.19 -6.73 0.58
N GLY A 75 6.40 -6.16 0.74
CA GLY A 75 6.80 -4.88 0.15
C GLY A 75 6.70 -4.84 -1.38
N TYR A 76 7.13 -5.89 -2.07
CA TYR A 76 7.05 -5.92 -3.55
C TYR A 76 5.63 -6.03 -4.07
N TYR A 77 4.74 -6.69 -3.33
CA TYR A 77 3.32 -6.70 -3.65
C TYR A 77 2.71 -5.30 -3.56
N TYR A 78 2.95 -4.58 -2.45
CA TYR A 78 2.42 -3.23 -2.29
C TYR A 78 3.00 -2.23 -3.29
N LEU A 79 4.27 -2.38 -3.66
CA LEU A 79 4.87 -1.55 -4.70
C LEU A 79 4.26 -1.83 -6.09
N ALA A 80 3.97 -3.10 -6.40
CA ALA A 80 3.26 -3.47 -7.62
C ALA A 80 1.82 -2.94 -7.61
N GLN A 81 1.10 -3.09 -6.48
CA GLN A 81 -0.26 -2.56 -6.29
C GLN A 81 -0.29 -1.04 -6.46
N TYR A 82 0.69 -0.32 -5.90
CA TYR A 82 0.82 1.13 -6.08
C TYR A 82 1.07 1.48 -7.55
N ALA A 83 2.06 0.83 -8.16
CA ALA A 83 2.46 1.11 -9.54
C ALA A 83 1.34 0.81 -10.56
N LEU A 84 0.50 -0.18 -10.31
CA LEU A 84 -0.56 -0.62 -11.23
C LEU A 84 -1.94 -0.03 -10.90
N ALA A 85 -2.04 0.82 -9.88
CA ALA A 85 -3.31 1.50 -9.58
C ALA A 85 -3.88 2.21 -10.82
N PRO A 86 -5.21 2.17 -11.04
CA PRO A 86 -6.28 1.78 -10.12
C PRO A 86 -6.66 0.28 -10.15
N LEU A 87 -5.93 -0.58 -10.85
CA LEU A 87 -6.15 -2.02 -10.79
C LEU A 87 -5.97 -2.56 -9.36
N VAL A 88 -6.73 -3.58 -9.01
CA VAL A 88 -6.58 -4.30 -7.75
C VAL A 88 -5.85 -5.61 -8.02
N LEU A 89 -4.74 -5.82 -7.33
CA LEU A 89 -4.00 -7.08 -7.37
C LEU A 89 -4.57 -8.05 -6.33
N ASP A 90 -4.82 -9.28 -6.75
CA ASP A 90 -5.27 -10.36 -5.86
C ASP A 90 -4.25 -11.51 -5.88
N HIS A 91 -3.90 -12.04 -4.71
CA HIS A 91 -2.98 -13.18 -4.56
C HIS A 91 -3.51 -14.51 -5.13
N SER A 92 -4.54 -14.45 -5.94
CA SER A 92 -5.12 -15.62 -6.60
C SER A 92 -4.58 -15.75 -8.03
N VAL A 93 -4.36 -16.99 -8.44
CA VAL A 93 -4.03 -17.34 -9.84
C VAL A 93 -5.28 -17.69 -10.67
N ASN A 94 -6.48 -17.52 -10.11
CA ASN A 94 -7.75 -17.84 -10.77
C ASN A 94 -8.33 -16.68 -11.59
N HIS A 95 -7.46 -15.77 -12.04
CA HIS A 95 -7.83 -14.66 -12.88
C HIS A 95 -7.38 -14.91 -14.34
N PRO A 96 -8.09 -14.37 -15.33
CA PRO A 96 -7.72 -14.52 -16.74
C PRO A 96 -6.36 -13.87 -17.06
N LEU A 97 -6.02 -12.80 -16.33
CA LEU A 97 -4.73 -12.14 -16.42
C LEU A 97 -4.06 -12.12 -15.04
N ILE A 98 -2.78 -12.39 -15.02
CA ILE A 98 -1.99 -12.51 -13.79
C ILE A 98 -0.68 -11.73 -13.98
N VAL A 99 -0.36 -10.90 -13.02
CA VAL A 99 0.91 -10.17 -12.94
C VAL A 99 1.94 -11.03 -12.22
N GLY A 100 3.01 -11.39 -12.90
CA GLY A 100 4.18 -12.03 -12.31
C GLY A 100 5.25 -11.00 -11.95
N ASN A 101 5.75 -11.03 -10.73
CA ASN A 101 6.79 -10.12 -10.25
C ASN A 101 7.91 -10.88 -9.53
N PHE A 102 9.04 -11.06 -10.22
CA PHE A 102 10.18 -11.86 -9.79
C PHE A 102 11.48 -11.05 -9.83
N PRO A 103 11.67 -10.06 -8.94
CA PRO A 103 12.80 -9.13 -9.02
C PRO A 103 14.17 -9.81 -8.82
N SER A 104 14.24 -10.89 -8.06
CA SER A 104 15.50 -11.47 -7.57
C SER A 104 15.70 -12.92 -7.96
N SER A 105 14.73 -13.58 -8.57
CA SER A 105 14.77 -15.01 -8.85
C SER A 105 14.26 -15.37 -10.23
N ALA A 106 14.73 -16.48 -10.77
CA ALA A 106 14.10 -17.07 -11.96
C ALA A 106 12.67 -17.47 -11.60
N PRO A 107 11.68 -17.14 -12.46
CA PRO A 107 10.29 -17.43 -12.17
C PRO A 107 10.04 -18.95 -12.13
N GLN A 108 9.57 -19.44 -11.01
CA GLN A 108 9.01 -20.80 -10.91
C GLN A 108 7.50 -20.69 -11.12
N LEU A 109 7.07 -20.85 -12.36
CA LEU A 109 5.67 -20.73 -12.73
C LEU A 109 4.95 -22.06 -12.51
N PRO A 110 3.73 -22.06 -11.93
CA PRO A 110 2.83 -23.21 -11.94
C PRO A 110 2.60 -23.73 -13.37
N ALA A 111 2.44 -25.02 -13.51
CA ALA A 111 2.32 -25.68 -14.82
C ALA A 111 1.06 -25.23 -15.60
N ASN A 112 0.03 -24.79 -14.90
CA ASN A 112 -1.22 -24.26 -15.45
C ASN A 112 -1.15 -22.80 -15.92
N LEU A 113 0.01 -22.14 -15.79
CA LEU A 113 0.20 -20.77 -16.26
C LEU A 113 1.05 -20.75 -17.56
N GLN A 114 0.74 -19.79 -18.41
CA GLN A 114 1.52 -19.47 -19.60
C GLN A 114 1.94 -18.00 -19.58
N VAL A 115 3.14 -17.75 -20.10
CA VAL A 115 3.64 -16.38 -20.29
C VAL A 115 3.01 -15.81 -21.54
N LEU A 116 2.22 -14.74 -21.39
CA LEU A 116 1.72 -13.97 -22.53
C LEU A 116 2.75 -12.97 -23.03
N ARG A 117 3.44 -12.33 -22.07
CA ARG A 117 4.45 -11.33 -22.39
C ARG A 117 5.46 -11.18 -21.26
N ASP A 118 6.72 -11.04 -21.63
CA ASP A 118 7.82 -10.67 -20.75
C ASP A 118 8.17 -9.20 -20.98
N PHE A 119 8.16 -8.41 -19.91
CA PHE A 119 8.52 -6.98 -19.91
C PHE A 119 9.96 -6.74 -19.44
N GLY A 120 10.69 -7.80 -19.14
CA GLY A 120 12.03 -7.75 -18.56
C GLY A 120 12.02 -7.51 -17.05
N ASN A 121 13.21 -7.59 -16.45
CA ASN A 121 13.41 -7.39 -15.00
C ASN A 121 12.51 -8.26 -14.11
N GLY A 122 12.11 -9.45 -14.60
CA GLY A 122 11.24 -10.38 -13.88
C GLY A 122 9.78 -9.94 -13.80
N VAL A 123 9.32 -9.05 -14.67
CA VAL A 123 7.92 -8.62 -14.80
C VAL A 123 7.27 -9.36 -15.95
N LEU A 124 6.29 -10.20 -15.65
CA LEU A 124 5.62 -11.07 -16.61
C LEU A 124 4.10 -10.83 -16.61
N LEU A 125 3.50 -10.84 -17.77
CA LEU A 125 2.06 -10.98 -17.94
C LEU A 125 1.77 -12.44 -18.22
N LEU A 126 0.91 -13.03 -17.40
CA LEU A 126 0.58 -14.44 -17.44
C LEU A 126 -0.93 -14.63 -17.67
N ALA A 127 -1.31 -15.78 -18.19
CA ALA A 127 -2.69 -16.25 -18.21
C ALA A 127 -2.75 -17.71 -17.76
N THR A 128 -3.92 -18.13 -17.34
CA THR A 128 -4.22 -19.56 -17.15
C THR A 128 -4.25 -20.25 -18.51
N LYS A 129 -3.66 -21.44 -18.57
CA LYS A 129 -3.85 -22.32 -19.72
C LYS A 129 -5.29 -22.81 -19.66
N ASP A 130 -6.09 -22.51 -20.67
CA ASP A 130 -7.40 -23.18 -20.82
C ASP A 130 -7.12 -24.68 -20.95
N GLU A 131 -7.71 -25.51 -20.10
CA GLU A 131 -7.75 -26.95 -20.30
C GLU A 131 -8.57 -27.19 -21.58
N GLN A 132 -7.90 -27.53 -22.67
CA GLN A 132 -8.51 -28.05 -23.89
C GLN A 132 -8.87 -29.52 -23.69
#